data_3e4836440558fc206f3811b56cec518b
#
_entry.id   3e4836440558fc206f3811b56cec518b
#
_cell.length_a   1.000
_cell.length_b   1.000
_cell.length_c   1.000
_cell.angle_alpha   90.00
_cell.angle_beta   90.00
_cell.angle_gamma   90.00
#
_symmetry.space_group_name_H-M   'P 1'
#
loop_
_entity.id
_entity.type
_entity.pdbx_description
1 polymer ?
#
loop_
_entity_poly.entity_id
_entity_poly.type
_entity_poly.pdbx_seq_one_letter_code
_entity_poly.pdbx_strand_id
1 'polypeptide(L)'
;VAIVTDAGGITSHAAIVSREMGIPAIVGTKEATKLLKDGDVITVDGHAGKVFRGEIRIEVPEAPVASSAVVSSSPIEQIKNEEPEKSATRTKIKVNIELPMSAKRASATGADGIGLLRLEGIIASGKIHPGKYLRDRRLDEYEKLIYDGVKEIVSEFEGKPVWVRTSDIRTDEFTELEGGEDEPKEANPMIGWHGIRRSLDCPDLLKAEFSAIKKLYDEGFTKIGIMLPFIISVDEVRQAKQTLSEVWFGDGTSAALPIEFGVMIETPAAVLIIEYLCREGIDFISFGTNDLTQTILGVDRGNENIAKLYSERHPAVLRAIEHVIKICKMQNVKTSVCGQAGSDTDMAEILFKFGIDSISANIDAVGKIRKKISELEAEQL
;
A
#
# COMPACT_ATOMS: atom_id res chain seq x y z
N VAL A 1 1.09 11.49 21.37
CA VAL A 1 -0.09 11.22 20.53
C VAL A 1 -0.13 9.74 20.25
N ALA A 2 -1.31 9.11 20.30
CA ALA A 2 -1.50 7.68 20.01
C ALA A 2 -2.89 7.48 19.38
N ILE A 3 -3.11 6.34 18.72
CA ILE A 3 -4.40 5.96 18.16
C ILE A 3 -4.95 4.76 18.92
N VAL A 4 -6.21 4.84 19.38
CA VAL A 4 -6.91 3.74 20.04
C VAL A 4 -8.28 3.59 19.40
N THR A 5 -8.62 2.39 18.90
CA THR A 5 -9.91 2.13 18.25
C THR A 5 -10.63 0.94 18.86
N ASP A 6 -11.96 0.98 18.89
CA ASP A 6 -12.79 -0.16 19.35
C ASP A 6 -12.80 -1.32 18.37
N ALA A 7 -12.84 -1.02 17.09
CA ALA A 7 -12.86 -1.99 16.00
C ALA A 7 -11.54 -2.03 15.23
N GLY A 8 -11.35 -3.08 14.44
CA GLY A 8 -10.22 -3.24 13.55
C GLY A 8 -9.18 -4.24 14.05
N GLY A 9 -8.40 -4.74 13.12
CA GLY A 9 -7.27 -5.64 13.35
C GLY A 9 -5.95 -5.04 12.86
N ILE A 10 -4.89 -5.81 12.90
CA ILE A 10 -3.52 -5.40 12.49
C ILE A 10 -3.43 -4.92 11.03
N THR A 11 -4.40 -5.31 10.20
CA THR A 11 -4.54 -4.93 8.79
C THR A 11 -5.56 -3.80 8.55
N SER A 12 -6.13 -3.22 9.62
CA SER A 12 -7.06 -2.09 9.49
C SER A 12 -6.34 -0.83 9.01
N HIS A 13 -7.09 0.07 8.38
CA HIS A 13 -6.57 1.37 7.93
C HIS A 13 -5.90 2.15 9.09
N ALA A 14 -6.52 2.20 10.26
CA ALA A 14 -5.95 2.85 11.45
C ALA A 14 -4.59 2.26 11.85
N ALA A 15 -4.43 0.94 11.77
CA ALA A 15 -3.17 0.28 12.07
C ALA A 15 -2.09 0.55 11.01
N ILE A 16 -2.46 0.62 9.74
CA ILE A 16 -1.54 0.92 8.64
C ILE A 16 -1.05 2.36 8.72
N VAL A 17 -1.98 3.31 8.81
CA VAL A 17 -1.68 4.75 8.89
C VAL A 17 -0.84 5.09 10.12
N SER A 18 -1.17 4.53 11.29
CA SER A 18 -0.40 4.79 12.51
C SER A 18 1.06 4.29 12.41
N ARG A 19 1.31 3.14 11.78
CA ARG A 19 2.67 2.67 11.49
C ARG A 19 3.39 3.61 10.53
N GLU A 20 2.71 4.05 9.50
CA GLU A 20 3.26 4.99 8.53
C GLU A 20 3.61 6.33 9.17
N MET A 21 2.77 6.82 10.10
CA MET A 21 3.04 8.02 10.89
C MET A 21 4.07 7.81 12.02
N GLY A 22 4.39 6.57 12.38
CA GLY A 22 5.25 6.24 13.52
C GLY A 22 4.58 6.53 14.86
N ILE A 23 3.25 6.45 14.94
CA ILE A 23 2.45 6.74 16.13
C ILE A 23 2.05 5.41 16.78
N PRO A 24 2.17 5.24 18.11
CA PRO A 24 1.65 4.07 18.80
C PRO A 24 0.15 3.89 18.55
N ALA A 25 -0.27 2.66 18.20
CA ALA A 25 -1.67 2.38 18.00
C ALA A 25 -2.09 1.05 18.64
N ILE A 26 -3.31 1.03 19.17
CA ILE A 26 -3.99 -0.17 19.63
C ILE A 26 -5.37 -0.20 18.97
N VAL A 27 -5.62 -1.23 18.19
CA VAL A 27 -6.87 -1.42 17.46
C VAL A 27 -7.64 -2.64 17.99
N GLY A 28 -8.97 -2.62 17.87
CA GLY A 28 -9.80 -3.75 18.30
C GLY A 28 -9.98 -3.85 19.81
N THR A 29 -9.98 -2.73 20.53
CA THR A 29 -10.16 -2.71 22.00
C THR A 29 -11.57 -3.05 22.46
N LYS A 30 -12.58 -3.01 21.58
CA LYS A 30 -14.01 -3.26 21.78
C LYS A 30 -14.74 -2.23 22.65
N GLU A 31 -14.06 -1.57 23.59
CA GLU A 31 -14.70 -0.75 24.61
C GLU A 31 -13.97 0.57 24.91
N ALA A 32 -12.90 0.91 24.20
CA ALA A 32 -12.11 2.11 24.51
C ALA A 32 -12.97 3.38 24.48
N THR A 33 -13.83 3.55 23.49
CA THR A 33 -14.70 4.74 23.38
C THR A 33 -15.78 4.80 24.48
N LYS A 34 -16.10 3.67 25.13
CA LYS A 34 -17.02 3.62 26.26
C LYS A 34 -16.33 3.91 27.59
N LEU A 35 -15.06 3.49 27.69
CA LEU A 35 -14.28 3.56 28.93
C LEU A 35 -13.48 4.86 29.08
N LEU A 36 -13.06 5.44 27.96
CA LEU A 36 -12.26 6.67 27.91
C LEU A 36 -13.17 7.87 27.60
N LYS A 37 -12.87 9.00 28.22
CA LYS A 37 -13.58 10.26 28.01
C LYS A 37 -12.62 11.35 27.58
N ASP A 38 -13.14 12.36 26.89
CA ASP A 38 -12.37 13.54 26.53
C ASP A 38 -11.73 14.18 27.79
N GLY A 39 -10.42 14.40 27.72
CA GLY A 39 -9.63 14.90 28.83
C GLY A 39 -8.98 13.83 29.71
N ASP A 40 -9.28 12.55 29.53
CA ASP A 40 -8.58 11.47 30.23
C ASP A 40 -7.11 11.42 29.80
N VAL A 41 -6.21 11.32 30.77
CA VAL A 41 -4.80 11.04 30.52
C VAL A 41 -4.64 9.52 30.44
N ILE A 42 -4.08 9.04 29.34
CA ILE A 42 -3.83 7.62 29.11
C ILE A 42 -2.40 7.37 28.66
N THR A 43 -1.88 6.20 28.97
CA THR A 43 -0.62 5.68 28.43
C THR A 43 -0.92 4.53 27.47
N VAL A 44 -0.40 4.61 26.25
CA VAL A 44 -0.59 3.59 25.19
C VAL A 44 0.71 2.86 24.97
N ASP A 45 0.71 1.56 25.26
CA ASP A 45 1.83 0.65 24.98
C ASP A 45 1.51 -0.18 23.72
N GLY A 46 1.97 0.32 22.57
CA GLY A 46 1.80 -0.36 21.28
C GLY A 46 2.56 -1.69 21.17
N HIS A 47 3.58 -1.91 22.00
CA HIS A 47 4.35 -3.16 22.04
C HIS A 47 3.60 -4.25 22.80
N ALA A 48 3.10 -3.90 24.00
CA ALA A 48 2.34 -4.84 24.82
C ALA A 48 0.87 -4.95 24.43
N GLY A 49 0.39 -4.09 23.50
CA GLY A 49 -1.02 -4.05 23.10
C GLY A 49 -1.94 -3.59 24.24
N LYS A 50 -1.51 -2.66 25.09
CA LYS A 50 -2.23 -2.25 26.31
C LYS A 50 -2.43 -0.74 26.39
N VAL A 51 -3.61 -0.35 26.86
CA VAL A 51 -3.94 1.03 27.22
C VAL A 51 -4.11 1.11 28.73
N PHE A 52 -3.44 2.06 29.37
CA PHE A 52 -3.51 2.28 30.81
C PHE A 52 -4.13 3.65 31.10
N ARG A 53 -4.90 3.77 32.17
CA ARG A 53 -5.32 5.07 32.68
C ARG A 53 -4.18 5.74 33.45
N GLY A 54 -4.01 7.04 33.23
CA GLY A 54 -2.96 7.84 33.85
C GLY A 54 -1.63 7.77 33.13
N GLU A 55 -0.66 8.48 33.66
CA GLU A 55 0.71 8.50 33.17
C GLU A 55 1.50 7.38 33.82
N ILE A 56 1.88 6.37 33.02
CA ILE A 56 2.67 5.21 33.46
C ILE A 56 3.99 5.23 32.70
N ARG A 57 5.11 5.11 33.42
CA ARG A 57 6.40 4.84 32.78
C ARG A 57 6.44 3.39 32.33
N ILE A 58 6.53 3.19 31.02
CA ILE A 58 6.75 1.86 30.43
C ILE A 58 8.25 1.65 30.39
N GLU A 59 8.74 0.66 31.15
CA GLU A 59 10.12 0.18 30.98
C GLU A 59 10.19 -0.61 29.68
N VAL A 60 10.83 -0.04 28.68
CA VAL A 60 11.16 -0.76 27.46
C VAL A 60 12.29 -1.73 27.82
N PRO A 61 12.14 -3.06 27.63
CA PRO A 61 13.23 -4.00 27.88
C PRO A 61 14.42 -3.62 27.01
N GLU A 62 15.52 -3.23 27.61
CA GLU A 62 16.79 -3.05 26.91
C GLU A 62 17.28 -4.41 26.39
N ALA A 63 17.55 -4.51 25.11
CA ALA A 63 18.39 -5.58 24.60
C ALA A 63 19.76 -5.51 25.29
N PRO A 64 20.44 -6.63 25.62
CA PRO A 64 21.64 -6.63 26.44
C PRO A 64 22.78 -5.86 25.78
N VAL A 65 23.11 -4.72 26.35
CA VAL A 65 24.29 -3.92 25.99
C VAL A 65 25.26 -3.95 27.16
N ALA A 66 26.48 -4.37 26.87
CA ALA A 66 27.58 -4.28 27.82
C ALA A 66 27.94 -2.84 28.14
N SER A 67 27.93 -2.56 29.45
CA SER A 67 28.56 -1.50 30.27
C SER A 67 28.86 -0.11 29.71
N SER A 68 28.36 0.80 30.50
CA SER A 68 28.89 2.06 31.08
C SER A 68 28.56 3.41 30.43
N ALA A 69 27.94 4.20 31.30
CA ALA A 69 28.09 5.63 31.64
C ALA A 69 27.10 6.68 31.10
N VAL A 70 26.24 7.11 32.05
CA VAL A 70 25.78 8.47 32.37
C VAL A 70 24.92 9.28 31.41
N VAL A 71 23.64 9.31 31.77
CA VAL A 71 22.55 10.31 31.81
C VAL A 71 22.78 11.69 31.15
N SER A 72 21.89 12.03 30.21
CA SER A 72 21.19 13.33 30.23
C SER A 72 20.00 13.31 29.25
N SER A 73 18.91 13.86 29.74
CA SER A 73 17.52 13.97 29.28
C SER A 73 17.28 14.51 27.88
N SER A 74 16.48 13.77 27.06
CA SER A 74 15.41 14.30 26.19
C SER A 74 14.62 13.14 25.53
N PRO A 75 13.28 13.16 25.49
CA PRO A 75 12.45 11.98 25.21
C PRO A 75 12.03 11.77 23.73
N ILE A 76 12.79 12.16 22.75
CA ILE A 76 12.41 12.02 21.31
C ILE A 76 13.48 11.33 20.44
N GLU A 77 14.63 10.99 20.99
CA GLU A 77 15.67 10.32 20.21
C GLU A 77 16.04 9.01 20.86
N GLN A 78 15.48 7.91 20.38
CA GLN A 78 16.14 6.60 20.32
C GLN A 78 15.23 5.53 19.70
N ILE A 79 14.77 5.75 18.44
CA ILE A 79 14.90 4.63 17.51
C ILE A 79 16.35 4.72 17.04
N LYS A 80 17.25 3.93 17.62
CA LYS A 80 18.58 3.74 17.03
C LYS A 80 18.34 3.24 15.62
N ASN A 81 18.54 4.14 14.65
CA ASN A 81 18.77 3.77 13.28
C ASN A 81 19.98 2.82 13.31
N GLU A 82 19.74 1.51 13.26
CA GLU A 82 20.74 0.64 12.63
C GLU A 82 20.94 1.29 11.27
N GLU A 83 22.15 1.70 10.94
CA GLU A 83 22.44 2.26 9.61
C GLU A 83 21.83 1.29 8.61
N PRO A 84 21.06 1.78 7.62
CA PRO A 84 20.40 0.90 6.67
C PRO A 84 21.49 0.04 6.05
N GLU A 85 21.38 -1.27 6.24
CA GLU A 85 22.35 -2.22 5.69
C GLU A 85 22.32 -2.02 4.17
N LYS A 86 23.36 -1.36 3.65
CA LYS A 86 23.50 -1.01 2.22
C LYS A 86 23.84 -2.21 1.34
N SER A 87 23.56 -3.41 1.80
CA SER A 87 23.79 -4.60 0.97
C SER A 87 22.81 -4.57 -0.21
N ALA A 88 23.35 -4.39 -1.40
CA ALA A 88 22.55 -4.43 -2.62
C ALA A 88 22.05 -5.87 -2.84
N THR A 89 20.75 -6.09 -2.65
CA THR A 89 20.11 -7.36 -2.96
C THR A 89 19.69 -7.45 -4.43
N ARG A 90 19.68 -8.66 -5.00
CA ARG A 90 19.13 -8.94 -6.34
C ARG A 90 17.63 -8.71 -6.34
N THR A 91 16.93 -9.32 -5.38
CA THR A 91 15.50 -9.02 -5.10
C THR A 91 15.39 -7.61 -4.53
N LYS A 92 14.65 -6.73 -5.18
CA LYS A 92 14.54 -5.33 -4.78
C LYS A 92 13.60 -5.18 -3.58
N ILE A 93 14.03 -4.39 -2.59
CA ILE A 93 13.23 -4.10 -1.40
C ILE A 93 12.69 -2.70 -1.53
N LYS A 94 11.39 -2.61 -1.77
CA LYS A 94 10.65 -1.36 -1.95
C LYS A 94 9.85 -1.04 -0.68
N VAL A 95 9.24 0.15 -0.65
CA VAL A 95 8.41 0.61 0.46
C VAL A 95 6.99 0.93 0.01
N ASN A 96 6.00 0.71 0.89
CA ASN A 96 4.62 1.16 0.71
C ASN A 96 4.45 2.53 1.34
N ILE A 97 3.77 3.45 0.65
CA ILE A 97 3.46 4.80 1.14
C ILE A 97 2.03 5.17 0.76
N GLU A 98 1.37 5.86 1.67
CA GLU A 98 0.04 6.43 1.49
C GLU A 98 0.01 7.94 1.81
N LEU A 99 0.81 8.38 2.80
CA LEU A 99 0.80 9.76 3.29
C LEU A 99 2.04 10.53 2.81
N PRO A 100 1.90 11.71 2.18
CA PRO A 100 3.03 12.54 1.76
C PRO A 100 4.01 12.86 2.90
N MET A 101 3.50 13.18 4.08
CA MET A 101 4.32 13.47 5.26
C MET A 101 5.28 12.34 5.66
N SER A 102 5.03 11.11 5.21
CA SER A 102 5.86 9.93 5.50
C SER A 102 7.01 9.74 4.51
N ALA A 103 7.02 10.49 3.41
CA ALA A 103 7.95 10.28 2.29
C ALA A 103 9.43 10.34 2.70
N LYS A 104 9.80 11.35 3.48
CA LYS A 104 11.17 11.52 3.99
C LYS A 104 11.60 10.34 4.88
N ARG A 105 10.71 9.88 5.76
CA ARG A 105 10.99 8.72 6.63
C ARG A 105 11.10 7.44 5.81
N ALA A 106 10.25 7.27 4.82
CA ALA A 106 10.29 6.13 3.92
C ALA A 106 11.57 6.10 3.07
N SER A 107 12.00 7.23 2.52
CA SER A 107 13.24 7.37 1.76
C SER A 107 14.47 7.05 2.63
N ALA A 108 14.46 7.47 3.90
CA ALA A 108 15.55 7.20 4.86
C ALA A 108 15.75 5.71 5.18
N THR A 109 14.77 4.83 4.89
CA THR A 109 14.93 3.37 5.06
C THR A 109 15.93 2.75 4.08
N GLY A 110 16.35 3.46 3.06
CA GLY A 110 17.20 2.96 1.99
C GLY A 110 16.48 2.05 1.00
N ALA A 111 15.13 2.05 0.96
CA ALA A 111 14.35 1.28 -0.01
C ALA A 111 14.77 1.57 -1.46
N ASP A 112 14.68 0.54 -2.32
CA ASP A 112 15.08 0.61 -3.72
C ASP A 112 14.06 1.36 -4.60
N GLY A 113 12.96 1.79 -4.00
CA GLY A 113 11.87 2.53 -4.64
C GLY A 113 10.56 2.37 -3.86
N ILE A 114 9.47 2.83 -4.45
CA ILE A 114 8.11 2.65 -3.92
C ILE A 114 7.41 1.57 -4.74
N GLY A 115 6.98 0.48 -4.10
CA GLY A 115 6.24 -0.61 -4.75
C GLY A 115 4.74 -0.43 -4.71
N LEU A 116 4.26 0.41 -3.79
CA LEU A 116 2.87 0.84 -3.72
C LEU A 116 2.79 2.26 -3.16
N LEU A 117 2.42 3.21 -3.99
CA LEU A 117 1.94 4.52 -3.57
C LEU A 117 0.42 4.51 -3.71
N ARG A 118 -0.28 4.65 -2.60
CA ARG A 118 -1.75 4.74 -2.56
C ARG A 118 -2.19 6.19 -2.66
N LEU A 119 -3.24 6.45 -3.46
CA LEU A 119 -3.80 7.79 -3.60
C LEU A 119 -4.80 8.15 -2.49
N GLU A 120 -5.32 7.17 -1.77
CA GLU A 120 -6.41 7.34 -0.80
C GLU A 120 -6.05 8.33 0.31
N GLY A 121 -4.84 8.29 0.85
CA GLY A 121 -4.39 9.24 1.86
C GLY A 121 -4.27 10.67 1.33
N ILE A 122 -3.83 10.83 0.07
CA ILE A 122 -3.79 12.14 -0.60
C ILE A 122 -5.22 12.66 -0.80
N ILE A 123 -6.12 11.81 -1.29
CA ILE A 123 -7.54 12.14 -1.53
C ILE A 123 -8.21 12.57 -0.22
N ALA A 124 -8.02 11.81 0.86
CA ALA A 124 -8.58 12.14 2.17
C ALA A 124 -8.08 13.49 2.71
N SER A 125 -6.84 13.87 2.41
CA SER A 125 -6.28 15.16 2.82
C SER A 125 -7.02 16.37 2.21
N GLY A 126 -7.64 16.19 1.04
CA GLY A 126 -8.45 17.19 0.35
C GLY A 126 -9.81 17.44 1.01
N LYS A 127 -10.25 16.56 1.93
CA LYS A 127 -11.52 16.63 2.68
C LYS A 127 -12.79 16.66 1.81
N ILE A 128 -12.66 16.46 0.52
CA ILE A 128 -13.76 16.41 -0.46
C ILE A 128 -13.74 15.04 -1.13
N HIS A 129 -14.90 14.40 -1.20
CA HIS A 129 -15.04 13.10 -1.84
C HIS A 129 -14.85 13.19 -3.37
N PRO A 130 -14.16 12.25 -4.04
CA PRO A 130 -13.93 12.29 -5.49
C PRO A 130 -15.20 12.48 -6.31
N GLY A 131 -16.29 11.80 -5.94
CA GLY A 131 -17.60 11.97 -6.59
C GLY A 131 -18.14 13.40 -6.55
N LYS A 132 -17.80 14.20 -5.54
CA LYS A 132 -18.20 15.61 -5.47
C LYS A 132 -17.39 16.47 -6.43
N TYR A 133 -16.08 16.27 -6.56
CA TYR A 133 -15.29 16.96 -7.60
C TYR A 133 -15.87 16.73 -9.00
N LEU A 134 -16.31 15.49 -9.29
CA LEU A 134 -16.95 15.14 -10.56
C LEU A 134 -18.28 15.88 -10.75
N ARG A 135 -19.19 15.82 -9.74
CA ARG A 135 -20.51 16.48 -9.80
C ARG A 135 -20.41 18.00 -9.95
N ASP A 136 -19.47 18.61 -9.23
CA ASP A 136 -19.26 20.06 -9.22
C ASP A 136 -18.40 20.56 -10.40
N ARG A 137 -17.92 19.67 -11.27
CA ARG A 137 -17.03 19.96 -12.41
C ARG A 137 -15.73 20.61 -11.98
N ARG A 138 -15.14 20.18 -10.88
CA ARG A 138 -13.89 20.68 -10.27
C ARG A 138 -12.76 19.66 -10.42
N LEU A 139 -12.70 18.97 -11.56
CA LEU A 139 -11.70 17.91 -11.81
C LEU A 139 -10.27 18.44 -11.87
N ASP A 140 -10.07 19.69 -12.25
CA ASP A 140 -8.78 20.38 -12.21
C ASP A 140 -8.24 20.52 -10.76
N GLU A 141 -9.11 20.72 -9.79
CA GLU A 141 -8.73 20.75 -8.38
C GLU A 141 -8.39 19.34 -7.87
N TYR A 142 -9.14 18.31 -8.28
CA TYR A 142 -8.83 16.92 -7.97
C TYR A 142 -7.48 16.50 -8.57
N GLU A 143 -7.26 16.79 -9.85
CA GLU A 143 -6.00 16.53 -10.52
C GLU A 143 -4.82 17.23 -9.82
N LYS A 144 -5.00 18.50 -9.43
CA LYS A 144 -3.99 19.26 -8.70
C LYS A 144 -3.69 18.64 -7.33
N LEU A 145 -4.72 18.18 -6.59
CA LEU A 145 -4.55 17.51 -5.31
C LEU A 145 -3.67 16.26 -5.46
N ILE A 146 -3.97 15.41 -6.46
CA ILE A 146 -3.20 14.19 -6.75
C ILE A 146 -1.78 14.55 -7.16
N TYR A 147 -1.62 15.51 -8.08
CA TYR A 147 -0.30 15.96 -8.55
C TYR A 147 0.57 16.46 -7.38
N ASP A 148 0.06 17.37 -6.55
CA ASP A 148 0.81 17.95 -5.44
C ASP A 148 1.24 16.87 -4.43
N GLY A 149 0.32 15.98 -4.04
CA GLY A 149 0.60 14.92 -3.07
C GLY A 149 1.57 13.86 -3.60
N VAL A 150 1.42 13.43 -4.85
CA VAL A 150 2.37 12.48 -5.47
C VAL A 150 3.73 13.15 -5.66
N LYS A 151 3.79 14.42 -6.07
CA LYS A 151 5.04 15.17 -6.24
C LYS A 151 5.85 15.23 -4.96
N GLU A 152 5.21 15.53 -3.83
CA GLU A 152 5.88 15.55 -2.52
C GLU A 152 6.57 14.20 -2.22
N ILE A 153 5.88 13.09 -2.53
CA ILE A 153 6.42 11.75 -2.29
C ILE A 153 7.56 11.41 -3.26
N VAL A 154 7.36 11.60 -4.57
CA VAL A 154 8.35 11.17 -5.58
C VAL A 154 9.63 11.99 -5.52
N SER A 155 9.56 13.24 -5.05
CA SER A 155 10.73 14.10 -4.86
C SER A 155 11.73 13.55 -3.84
N GLU A 156 11.26 12.81 -2.83
CA GLU A 156 12.12 12.13 -1.85
C GLU A 156 12.72 10.80 -2.40
N PHE A 157 12.25 10.33 -3.56
CA PHE A 157 12.69 9.09 -4.22
C PHE A 157 13.31 9.34 -5.60
N GLU A 158 13.94 10.49 -5.79
CA GLU A 158 14.53 10.87 -7.08
C GLU A 158 15.43 9.76 -7.65
N GLY A 159 15.21 9.44 -8.92
CA GLY A 159 15.94 8.38 -9.62
C GLY A 159 15.59 6.94 -9.26
N LYS A 160 14.64 6.71 -8.34
CA LYS A 160 14.13 5.37 -7.98
C LYS A 160 12.75 5.10 -8.57
N PRO A 161 12.39 3.83 -8.85
CA PRO A 161 11.07 3.50 -9.38
C PRO A 161 9.96 3.76 -8.34
N VAL A 162 8.83 4.29 -8.80
CA VAL A 162 7.64 4.56 -7.99
C VAL A 162 6.42 4.04 -8.73
N TRP A 163 5.67 3.10 -8.14
CA TRP A 163 4.43 2.58 -8.70
C TRP A 163 3.24 3.19 -7.98
N VAL A 164 2.47 3.99 -8.71
CA VAL A 164 1.28 4.69 -8.21
C VAL A 164 0.06 3.86 -8.53
N ARG A 165 -0.68 3.45 -7.52
CA ARG A 165 -1.96 2.76 -7.67
C ARG A 165 -3.06 3.79 -7.87
N THR A 166 -3.86 3.65 -8.93
CA THR A 166 -5.09 4.43 -9.09
C THR A 166 -6.03 4.21 -7.90
N SER A 167 -6.91 5.17 -7.65
CA SER A 167 -7.76 5.15 -6.46
C SER A 167 -8.60 3.88 -6.33
N ASP A 168 -8.70 3.38 -5.09
CA ASP A 168 -9.38 2.14 -4.74
C ASP A 168 -10.28 2.37 -3.51
N ILE A 169 -11.21 3.32 -3.64
CA ILE A 169 -12.10 3.75 -2.58
C ILE A 169 -13.38 2.93 -2.65
N ARG A 170 -13.70 2.24 -1.56
CA ARG A 170 -14.97 1.53 -1.39
C ARG A 170 -16.10 2.51 -1.01
N THR A 171 -17.31 2.09 -1.24
CA THR A 171 -18.51 2.90 -0.94
C THR A 171 -18.77 3.10 0.56
N ASP A 172 -18.15 2.31 1.44
CA ASP A 172 -18.20 2.45 2.90
C ASP A 172 -17.02 3.29 3.45
N GLU A 173 -16.10 3.71 2.58
CA GLU A 173 -14.96 4.55 2.94
C GLU A 173 -15.22 6.02 2.59
N PHE A 174 -14.63 6.93 3.37
CA PHE A 174 -14.68 8.38 3.14
C PHE A 174 -16.10 8.99 3.08
N THR A 175 -17.07 8.33 3.70
CA THR A 175 -18.45 8.85 3.79
C THR A 175 -18.54 10.14 4.61
N GLU A 176 -17.54 10.42 5.43
CA GLU A 176 -17.40 11.65 6.22
C GLU A 176 -16.78 12.83 5.44
N LEU A 177 -16.20 12.59 4.26
CA LEU A 177 -15.71 13.66 3.40
C LEU A 177 -16.89 14.42 2.78
N GLU A 178 -16.68 15.69 2.49
CA GLU A 178 -17.71 16.53 1.86
C GLU A 178 -18.21 15.90 0.55
N GLY A 179 -19.49 15.55 0.48
CA GLY A 179 -20.12 14.85 -0.64
C GLY A 179 -19.95 13.31 -0.61
N GLY A 180 -19.42 12.75 0.46
CA GLY A 180 -19.35 11.30 0.67
C GLY A 180 -20.67 10.70 1.17
N GLU A 181 -21.58 11.54 1.70
CA GLU A 181 -22.92 11.14 2.11
C GLU A 181 -23.80 10.62 0.96
N ASP A 182 -23.43 10.92 -0.28
CA ASP A 182 -24.12 10.48 -1.50
C ASP A 182 -23.69 9.07 -1.97
N GLU A 183 -22.73 8.46 -1.30
CA GLU A 183 -22.24 7.13 -1.70
C GLU A 183 -23.33 6.05 -1.55
N PRO A 184 -23.46 5.14 -2.52
CA PRO A 184 -24.43 4.06 -2.45
C PRO A 184 -24.08 3.09 -1.31
N LYS A 185 -25.10 2.65 -0.58
CA LYS A 185 -24.93 1.62 0.45
C LYS A 185 -24.91 0.24 -0.19
N GLU A 186 -23.80 -0.43 -0.11
CA GLU A 186 -23.63 -1.79 -0.59
C GLU A 186 -23.68 -2.81 0.56
N ALA A 187 -24.20 -4.00 0.28
CA ALA A 187 -24.19 -5.08 1.25
C ALA A 187 -22.79 -5.66 1.48
N ASN A 188 -21.94 -5.63 0.46
CA ASN A 188 -20.57 -6.14 0.47
C ASN A 188 -19.62 -5.18 -0.26
N PRO A 189 -19.25 -4.05 0.33
CA PRO A 189 -18.41 -3.05 -0.33
C PRO A 189 -17.06 -3.61 -0.81
N MET A 190 -16.51 -4.61 -0.10
CA MET A 190 -15.22 -5.24 -0.42
C MET A 190 -15.21 -5.97 -1.77
N ILE A 191 -16.34 -6.46 -2.25
CA ILE A 191 -16.49 -7.06 -3.58
C ILE A 191 -17.43 -6.22 -4.47
N GLY A 192 -17.66 -4.99 -4.06
CA GLY A 192 -18.61 -4.05 -4.64
C GLY A 192 -17.99 -3.11 -5.69
N TRP A 193 -18.48 -1.90 -5.71
CA TRP A 193 -18.14 -0.85 -6.68
C TRP A 193 -16.95 -0.02 -6.21
N HIS A 194 -15.75 -0.57 -6.39
CA HIS A 194 -14.47 0.07 -6.07
C HIS A 194 -13.39 -0.35 -7.07
N GLY A 195 -12.16 0.14 -6.89
CA GLY A 195 -11.03 -0.18 -7.73
C GLY A 195 -11.26 0.19 -9.19
N ILE A 196 -10.67 -0.59 -10.10
CA ILE A 196 -10.75 -0.28 -11.55
C ILE A 196 -12.17 -0.22 -12.09
N ARG A 197 -13.09 -1.05 -11.60
CA ARG A 197 -14.48 -1.04 -12.09
C ARG A 197 -15.17 0.30 -11.84
N ARG A 198 -14.94 0.90 -10.65
CA ARG A 198 -15.42 2.24 -10.34
C ARG A 198 -14.72 3.30 -11.17
N SER A 199 -13.42 3.17 -11.35
CA SER A 199 -12.63 4.11 -12.16
C SER A 199 -13.10 4.13 -13.62
N LEU A 200 -13.48 2.98 -14.19
CA LEU A 200 -14.00 2.88 -15.55
C LEU A 200 -15.43 3.44 -15.69
N ASP A 201 -16.25 3.31 -14.65
CA ASP A 201 -17.59 3.95 -14.60
C ASP A 201 -17.50 5.47 -14.40
N CYS A 202 -16.40 5.96 -13.84
CA CYS A 202 -16.11 7.38 -13.62
C CYS A 202 -14.85 7.82 -14.39
N PRO A 203 -14.80 7.71 -15.73
CA PRO A 203 -13.59 7.86 -16.52
C PRO A 203 -12.93 9.23 -16.40
N ASP A 204 -13.67 10.28 -16.07
CA ASP A 204 -13.13 11.61 -15.89
C ASP A 204 -12.26 11.73 -14.63
N LEU A 205 -12.59 11.00 -13.54
CA LEU A 205 -11.73 10.89 -12.37
C LEU A 205 -10.44 10.13 -12.70
N LEU A 206 -10.55 9.01 -13.42
CA LEU A 206 -9.37 8.25 -13.86
C LEU A 206 -8.46 9.08 -14.78
N LYS A 207 -9.05 9.86 -15.69
CA LYS A 207 -8.29 10.80 -16.54
C LYS A 207 -7.57 11.86 -15.71
N ALA A 208 -8.19 12.39 -14.67
CA ALA A 208 -7.54 13.38 -13.79
C ALA A 208 -6.35 12.76 -13.04
N GLU A 209 -6.48 11.50 -12.52
CA GLU A 209 -5.36 10.78 -11.91
C GLU A 209 -4.21 10.55 -12.91
N PHE A 210 -4.52 10.09 -14.12
CA PHE A 210 -3.52 9.88 -15.17
C PHE A 210 -2.86 11.20 -15.62
N SER A 211 -3.63 12.30 -15.70
CA SER A 211 -3.12 13.63 -16.05
C SER A 211 -2.15 14.15 -15.00
N ALA A 212 -2.44 13.95 -13.73
CA ALA A 212 -1.54 14.29 -12.63
C ALA A 212 -0.19 13.54 -12.75
N ILE A 213 -0.25 12.23 -13.04
CA ILE A 213 0.96 11.40 -13.22
C ILE A 213 1.73 11.81 -14.47
N LYS A 214 1.01 12.09 -15.58
CA LYS A 214 1.64 12.57 -16.81
C LYS A 214 2.39 13.88 -16.59
N LYS A 215 1.81 14.85 -15.88
CA LYS A 215 2.49 16.11 -15.56
C LYS A 215 3.81 15.86 -14.81
N LEU A 216 3.83 14.95 -13.85
CA LEU A 216 5.05 14.56 -13.14
C LEU A 216 6.07 13.91 -14.07
N TYR A 217 5.62 13.04 -14.98
CA TYR A 217 6.47 12.42 -15.97
C TYR A 217 7.11 13.48 -16.89
N ASP A 218 6.33 14.44 -17.37
CA ASP A 218 6.79 15.53 -18.22
C ASP A 218 7.78 16.47 -17.49
N GLU A 219 7.72 16.57 -16.16
CA GLU A 219 8.68 17.28 -15.31
C GLU A 219 9.98 16.51 -15.05
N GLY A 220 10.11 15.28 -15.53
CA GLY A 220 11.33 14.48 -15.43
C GLY A 220 11.28 13.33 -14.44
N PHE A 221 10.18 13.09 -13.73
CA PHE A 221 10.00 11.91 -12.88
C PHE A 221 9.67 10.68 -13.75
N THR A 222 10.57 10.30 -14.65
CA THR A 222 10.30 9.27 -15.67
C THR A 222 10.29 7.83 -15.17
N LYS A 223 10.63 7.61 -13.88
CA LYS A 223 10.55 6.28 -13.24
C LYS A 223 9.25 6.05 -12.46
N ILE A 224 8.23 6.83 -12.76
CA ILE A 224 6.86 6.58 -12.27
C ILE A 224 6.21 5.50 -13.15
N GLY A 225 5.47 4.59 -12.51
CA GLY A 225 4.59 3.61 -13.17
C GLY A 225 3.17 3.69 -12.60
N ILE A 226 2.21 3.23 -13.37
CA ILE A 226 0.79 3.18 -13.01
C ILE A 226 0.40 1.74 -12.70
N MET A 227 -0.37 1.54 -11.64
CA MET A 227 -0.87 0.24 -11.20
C MET A 227 -2.38 0.26 -11.01
N LEU A 228 -3.09 -0.65 -11.68
CA LEU A 228 -4.54 -0.76 -11.56
C LEU A 228 -4.94 -1.73 -10.44
N PRO A 229 -5.85 -1.33 -9.51
CA PRO A 229 -6.35 -2.20 -8.45
C PRO A 229 -7.49 -3.11 -8.93
N PHE A 230 -7.68 -4.22 -8.26
CA PHE A 230 -8.85 -5.09 -8.26
C PHE A 230 -9.31 -5.59 -9.64
N ILE A 231 -8.36 -5.99 -10.48
CA ILE A 231 -8.61 -6.48 -11.85
C ILE A 231 -9.33 -7.83 -11.82
N ILE A 232 -10.33 -8.01 -12.69
CA ILE A 232 -11.01 -9.29 -12.94
C ILE A 232 -11.06 -9.67 -14.41
N SER A 233 -10.77 -8.76 -15.34
CA SER A 233 -10.83 -9.01 -16.76
C SER A 233 -9.75 -8.29 -17.55
N VAL A 234 -9.48 -8.83 -18.75
CA VAL A 234 -8.57 -8.21 -19.72
C VAL A 234 -9.16 -6.91 -20.29
N ASP A 235 -10.48 -6.84 -20.41
CA ASP A 235 -11.16 -5.68 -20.97
C ASP A 235 -11.02 -4.44 -20.05
N GLU A 236 -10.96 -4.63 -18.72
CA GLU A 236 -10.65 -3.54 -17.79
C GLU A 236 -9.27 -2.94 -18.07
N VAL A 237 -8.27 -3.80 -18.33
CA VAL A 237 -6.91 -3.36 -18.67
C VAL A 237 -6.88 -2.59 -19.98
N ARG A 238 -7.59 -3.09 -21.01
CA ARG A 238 -7.69 -2.43 -22.32
C ARG A 238 -8.33 -1.06 -22.22
N GLN A 239 -9.46 -0.95 -21.54
CA GLN A 239 -10.18 0.31 -21.36
C GLN A 239 -9.32 1.33 -20.59
N ALA A 240 -8.65 0.91 -19.51
CA ALA A 240 -7.76 1.79 -18.77
C ALA A 240 -6.55 2.24 -19.62
N LYS A 241 -5.94 1.34 -20.41
CA LYS A 241 -4.86 1.69 -21.34
C LYS A 241 -5.33 2.66 -22.44
N GLN A 242 -6.54 2.49 -22.94
CA GLN A 242 -7.11 3.44 -23.90
C GLN A 242 -7.27 4.82 -23.26
N THR A 243 -7.85 4.90 -22.06
CA THR A 243 -7.98 6.16 -21.32
C THR A 243 -6.61 6.82 -21.08
N LEU A 244 -5.62 6.02 -20.71
CA LEU A 244 -4.25 6.50 -20.50
C LEU A 244 -3.63 7.02 -21.81
N SER A 245 -3.84 6.33 -22.93
CA SER A 245 -3.39 6.72 -24.25
C SER A 245 -4.02 8.06 -24.70
N GLU A 246 -5.32 8.24 -24.43
CA GLU A 246 -6.01 9.50 -24.68
C GLU A 246 -5.38 10.66 -23.89
N VAL A 247 -5.05 10.46 -22.63
CA VAL A 247 -4.36 11.46 -21.79
C VAL A 247 -2.95 11.74 -22.30
N TRP A 248 -2.21 10.71 -22.75
CA TRP A 248 -0.81 10.86 -23.19
C TRP A 248 -0.67 11.51 -24.56
N PHE A 249 -1.50 11.12 -25.51
CA PHE A 249 -1.34 11.46 -26.93
C PHE A 249 -2.48 12.32 -27.50
N GLY A 250 -3.57 12.51 -26.76
CA GLY A 250 -4.71 13.37 -27.13
C GLY A 250 -5.74 12.74 -28.06
N ASP A 251 -5.36 11.83 -28.94
CA ASP A 251 -6.21 11.30 -30.01
C ASP A 251 -6.35 9.75 -30.00
N GLY A 252 -5.93 9.11 -28.93
CA GLY A 252 -6.02 7.67 -28.79
C GLY A 252 -5.12 6.89 -29.76
N THR A 253 -4.01 7.51 -30.21
CA THR A 253 -3.04 6.81 -31.05
C THR A 253 -2.49 5.56 -30.36
N SER A 254 -2.27 4.50 -31.14
CA SER A 254 -1.73 3.22 -30.65
C SER A 254 -0.20 3.26 -30.44
N ALA A 255 0.35 4.40 -30.00
CA ALA A 255 1.76 4.48 -29.68
C ALA A 255 2.05 3.76 -28.36
N ALA A 256 3.25 3.19 -28.23
CA ALA A 256 3.68 2.59 -26.97
C ALA A 256 3.72 3.66 -25.86
N LEU A 257 3.07 3.39 -24.74
CA LEU A 257 3.11 4.29 -23.60
C LEU A 257 4.55 4.35 -23.05
N PRO A 258 5.08 5.53 -22.76
CA PRO A 258 6.45 5.65 -22.26
C PRO A 258 6.58 5.43 -20.75
N ILE A 259 5.50 5.03 -20.09
CA ILE A 259 5.40 4.81 -18.65
C ILE A 259 5.14 3.33 -18.35
N GLU A 260 5.74 2.79 -17.28
CA GLU A 260 5.44 1.43 -16.83
C GLU A 260 3.97 1.30 -16.44
N PHE A 261 3.31 0.26 -16.92
CA PHE A 261 1.91 0.01 -16.65
C PHE A 261 1.73 -1.41 -16.09
N GLY A 262 1.14 -1.52 -14.93
CA GLY A 262 0.95 -2.80 -14.24
C GLY A 262 -0.42 -2.94 -13.59
N VAL A 263 -0.64 -4.10 -13.00
CA VAL A 263 -1.90 -4.46 -12.34
C VAL A 263 -1.65 -5.09 -10.98
N MET A 264 -2.62 -4.94 -10.07
CA MET A 264 -2.63 -5.72 -8.84
C MET A 264 -3.29 -7.08 -9.07
N ILE A 265 -2.65 -8.11 -8.51
CA ILE A 265 -3.21 -9.46 -8.45
C ILE A 265 -3.79 -9.64 -7.05
N GLU A 266 -5.09 -9.45 -6.94
CA GLU A 266 -5.82 -9.49 -5.66
C GLU A 266 -7.20 -10.16 -5.78
N THR A 267 -7.48 -10.76 -6.94
CA THR A 267 -8.67 -11.56 -7.19
C THR A 267 -8.31 -12.93 -7.77
N PRO A 268 -9.08 -13.98 -7.49
CA PRO A 268 -8.91 -15.28 -8.14
C PRO A 268 -9.05 -15.20 -9.66
N ALA A 269 -9.88 -14.29 -10.17
CA ALA A 269 -10.03 -14.06 -11.60
C ALA A 269 -8.71 -13.64 -12.24
N ALA A 270 -8.03 -12.61 -11.67
CA ALA A 270 -6.73 -12.15 -12.15
C ALA A 270 -5.67 -13.27 -12.14
N VAL A 271 -5.67 -14.12 -11.11
CA VAL A 271 -4.77 -15.30 -11.04
C VAL A 271 -5.01 -16.24 -12.22
N LEU A 272 -6.26 -16.55 -12.49
CA LEU A 272 -6.63 -17.53 -13.54
C LEU A 272 -6.39 -17.02 -14.97
N ILE A 273 -6.45 -15.70 -15.18
CA ILE A 273 -6.28 -15.09 -16.51
C ILE A 273 -4.91 -14.42 -16.68
N ILE A 274 -3.95 -14.69 -15.82
CA ILE A 274 -2.64 -14.01 -15.81
C ILE A 274 -1.92 -14.05 -17.16
N GLU A 275 -1.99 -15.15 -17.89
CA GLU A 275 -1.39 -15.24 -19.23
C GLU A 275 -2.00 -14.22 -20.21
N TYR A 276 -3.30 -14.02 -20.13
CA TYR A 276 -3.99 -13.04 -20.98
C TYR A 276 -3.64 -11.61 -20.58
N LEU A 277 -3.53 -11.33 -19.28
CA LEU A 277 -3.08 -10.02 -18.77
C LEU A 277 -1.66 -9.71 -19.23
N CYS A 278 -0.74 -10.67 -19.18
CA CYS A 278 0.63 -10.47 -19.68
C CYS A 278 0.64 -10.17 -21.19
N ARG A 279 -0.19 -10.83 -21.99
CA ARG A 279 -0.30 -10.61 -23.45
C ARG A 279 -0.85 -9.23 -23.81
N GLU A 280 -1.59 -8.58 -22.90
CA GLU A 280 -2.01 -7.18 -23.07
C GLU A 280 -0.84 -6.18 -22.90
N GLY A 281 0.36 -6.67 -22.63
CA GLY A 281 1.57 -5.84 -22.53
C GLY A 281 1.62 -5.03 -21.24
N ILE A 282 1.32 -5.65 -20.11
CA ILE A 282 1.63 -5.10 -18.79
C ILE A 282 3.13 -5.29 -18.51
N ASP A 283 3.76 -4.32 -17.82
CA ASP A 283 5.19 -4.36 -17.51
C ASP A 283 5.46 -5.05 -16.17
N PHE A 284 4.50 -4.99 -15.26
CA PHE A 284 4.64 -5.57 -13.92
C PHE A 284 3.29 -5.97 -13.31
N ILE A 285 3.39 -6.84 -12.32
CA ILE A 285 2.29 -7.12 -11.39
C ILE A 285 2.72 -6.86 -9.94
N SER A 286 1.76 -6.57 -9.07
CA SER A 286 1.97 -6.57 -7.63
C SER A 286 0.86 -7.35 -6.93
N PHE A 287 1.23 -8.28 -6.03
CA PHE A 287 0.24 -9.00 -5.24
C PHE A 287 -0.30 -8.10 -4.11
N GLY A 288 -1.61 -7.83 -4.12
CA GLY A 288 -2.35 -7.30 -2.99
C GLY A 288 -2.77 -8.45 -2.08
N THR A 289 -1.83 -8.99 -1.29
CA THR A 289 -2.05 -10.25 -0.55
C THR A 289 -3.19 -10.17 0.44
N ASN A 290 -3.51 -8.98 0.96
CA ASN A 290 -4.64 -8.81 1.86
C ASN A 290 -5.95 -9.23 1.18
N ASP A 291 -6.20 -8.69 0.00
CA ASP A 291 -7.45 -8.89 -0.72
C ASP A 291 -7.43 -10.21 -1.51
N LEU A 292 -6.27 -10.60 -2.04
CA LEU A 292 -6.08 -11.92 -2.65
C LEU A 292 -6.40 -13.06 -1.67
N THR A 293 -5.92 -12.98 -0.43
CA THR A 293 -6.19 -13.99 0.59
C THR A 293 -7.66 -14.03 0.93
N GLN A 294 -8.28 -12.86 1.15
CA GLN A 294 -9.70 -12.74 1.44
C GLN A 294 -10.56 -13.33 0.34
N THR A 295 -10.26 -13.01 -0.92
CA THR A 295 -11.06 -13.45 -2.08
C THR A 295 -10.85 -14.92 -2.41
N ILE A 296 -9.62 -15.45 -2.30
CA ILE A 296 -9.33 -16.89 -2.51
C ILE A 296 -10.01 -17.75 -1.44
N LEU A 297 -9.92 -17.33 -0.17
CA LEU A 297 -10.46 -18.11 0.95
C LEU A 297 -11.95 -17.85 1.19
N GLY A 298 -12.54 -16.81 0.61
CA GLY A 298 -13.90 -16.38 0.93
C GLY A 298 -14.06 -15.99 2.40
N VAL A 299 -13.04 -15.36 2.99
CA VAL A 299 -12.99 -14.99 4.41
C VAL A 299 -12.85 -13.49 4.54
N ASP A 300 -13.83 -12.85 5.16
CA ASP A 300 -13.75 -11.44 5.52
C ASP A 300 -12.76 -11.24 6.67
N ARG A 301 -11.63 -10.58 6.38
CA ARG A 301 -10.57 -10.27 7.37
C ARG A 301 -11.02 -9.30 8.46
N GLY A 302 -12.07 -8.52 8.21
CA GLY A 302 -12.68 -7.60 9.19
C GLY A 302 -13.63 -8.28 10.16
N ASN A 303 -14.06 -9.52 9.88
CA ASN A 303 -14.98 -10.25 10.72
C ASN A 303 -14.24 -11.07 11.79
N GLU A 304 -14.28 -10.60 13.04
CA GLU A 304 -13.58 -11.22 14.18
C GLU A 304 -13.91 -12.72 14.38
N ASN A 305 -15.13 -13.15 14.04
CA ASN A 305 -15.54 -14.54 14.25
C ASN A 305 -14.81 -15.53 13.35
N ILE A 306 -14.41 -15.10 12.16
CA ILE A 306 -13.77 -15.94 11.14
C ILE A 306 -12.33 -15.50 10.82
N ALA A 307 -11.83 -14.41 11.40
CA ALA A 307 -10.48 -13.89 11.17
C ALA A 307 -9.38 -14.93 11.39
N LYS A 308 -9.59 -15.92 12.27
CA LYS A 308 -8.68 -17.06 12.50
C LYS A 308 -8.49 -17.96 11.27
N LEU A 309 -9.40 -17.91 10.30
CA LEU A 309 -9.31 -18.67 9.04
C LEU A 309 -8.49 -17.92 7.99
N TYR A 310 -8.24 -16.62 8.19
CA TYR A 310 -7.45 -15.80 7.31
C TYR A 310 -5.97 -16.11 7.51
N SER A 311 -5.29 -16.53 6.45
CA SER A 311 -3.84 -16.74 6.47
C SER A 311 -3.26 -16.54 5.07
N GLU A 312 -2.34 -15.60 4.91
CA GLU A 312 -1.60 -15.40 3.67
C GLU A 312 -0.69 -16.61 3.33
N ARG A 313 -0.38 -17.44 4.33
CA ARG A 313 0.38 -18.69 4.16
C ARG A 313 -0.51 -19.90 3.84
N HIS A 314 -1.80 -19.71 3.63
CA HIS A 314 -2.69 -20.81 3.26
C HIS A 314 -2.25 -21.43 1.93
N PRO A 315 -2.20 -22.78 1.78
CA PRO A 315 -1.71 -23.45 0.59
C PRO A 315 -2.36 -22.98 -0.73
N ALA A 316 -3.65 -22.63 -0.71
CA ALA A 316 -4.35 -22.12 -1.87
C ALA A 316 -3.79 -20.75 -2.31
N VAL A 317 -3.49 -19.87 -1.36
CA VAL A 317 -2.90 -18.54 -1.62
C VAL A 317 -1.48 -18.68 -2.15
N LEU A 318 -0.65 -19.50 -1.50
CA LEU A 318 0.74 -19.74 -1.94
C LEU A 318 0.79 -20.35 -3.34
N ARG A 319 -0.10 -21.28 -3.68
CA ARG A 319 -0.18 -21.86 -5.03
C ARG A 319 -0.59 -20.82 -6.08
N ALA A 320 -1.51 -19.92 -5.74
CA ALA A 320 -1.90 -18.83 -6.63
C ALA A 320 -0.73 -17.89 -6.91
N ILE A 321 0.00 -17.48 -5.86
CA ILE A 321 1.17 -16.61 -5.97
C ILE A 321 2.27 -17.29 -6.80
N GLU A 322 2.62 -18.53 -6.49
CA GLU A 322 3.64 -19.29 -7.23
C GLU A 322 3.29 -19.44 -8.70
N HIS A 323 2.02 -19.75 -9.01
CA HIS A 323 1.53 -19.86 -10.38
C HIS A 323 1.73 -18.56 -11.15
N VAL A 324 1.28 -17.44 -10.60
CA VAL A 324 1.40 -16.12 -11.23
C VAL A 324 2.86 -15.74 -11.46
N ILE A 325 3.75 -15.93 -10.47
CA ILE A 325 5.18 -15.62 -10.61
C ILE A 325 5.78 -16.43 -11.77
N LYS A 326 5.48 -17.73 -11.87
CA LYS A 326 5.97 -18.58 -12.96
C LYS A 326 5.55 -18.08 -14.34
N ILE A 327 4.27 -17.72 -14.50
CA ILE A 327 3.76 -17.22 -15.78
C ILE A 327 4.38 -15.86 -16.12
N CYS A 328 4.43 -14.93 -15.17
CA CYS A 328 5.02 -13.61 -15.36
C CYS A 328 6.50 -13.71 -15.79
N LYS A 329 7.28 -14.60 -15.18
CA LYS A 329 8.67 -14.87 -15.60
C LYS A 329 8.80 -15.35 -17.04
N MET A 330 7.92 -16.26 -17.46
CA MET A 330 7.90 -16.76 -18.86
C MET A 330 7.55 -15.65 -19.86
N GLN A 331 6.82 -14.63 -19.43
CA GLN A 331 6.36 -13.49 -20.25
C GLN A 331 7.20 -12.23 -20.06
N ASN A 332 8.30 -12.27 -19.27
CA ASN A 332 9.13 -11.13 -18.92
C ASN A 332 8.37 -9.98 -18.22
N VAL A 333 7.33 -10.28 -17.46
CA VAL A 333 6.60 -9.33 -16.62
C VAL A 333 7.18 -9.34 -15.23
N LYS A 334 7.54 -8.17 -14.69
CA LYS A 334 8.10 -8.02 -13.34
C LYS A 334 7.07 -8.39 -12.28
N THR A 335 7.53 -9.00 -11.19
CA THR A 335 6.68 -9.43 -10.08
C THR A 335 7.02 -8.71 -8.78
N SER A 336 6.00 -8.30 -8.05
CA SER A 336 6.13 -7.65 -6.75
C SER A 336 5.04 -8.12 -5.79
N VAL A 337 5.22 -7.84 -4.52
CA VAL A 337 4.21 -7.94 -3.47
C VAL A 337 4.12 -6.62 -2.74
N CYS A 338 2.92 -6.19 -2.37
CA CYS A 338 2.71 -4.94 -1.62
C CYS A 338 1.67 -5.07 -0.49
N GLY A 339 1.09 -6.25 -0.30
CA GLY A 339 0.24 -6.54 0.84
C GLY A 339 1.04 -6.71 2.14
N GLN A 340 0.35 -7.10 3.21
CA GLN A 340 0.96 -7.31 4.53
C GLN A 340 2.06 -8.39 4.48
N ALA A 341 1.93 -9.38 3.59
CA ALA A 341 2.94 -10.41 3.34
C ALA A 341 4.33 -9.83 3.01
N GLY A 342 4.39 -8.67 2.37
CA GLY A 342 5.67 -7.99 2.08
C GLY A 342 6.43 -7.50 3.32
N SER A 343 5.77 -7.44 4.48
CA SER A 343 6.36 -7.03 5.76
C SER A 343 6.63 -8.21 6.72
N ASP A 344 6.30 -9.44 6.30
CA ASP A 344 6.51 -10.68 7.07
C ASP A 344 7.77 -11.40 6.54
N THR A 345 8.74 -11.64 7.41
CA THR A 345 10.03 -12.25 7.05
C THR A 345 9.92 -13.69 6.56
N ASP A 346 8.96 -14.48 7.08
CA ASP A 346 8.75 -15.85 6.62
C ASP A 346 8.07 -15.88 5.25
N MET A 347 7.13 -14.95 5.02
CA MET A 347 6.55 -14.77 3.68
C MET A 347 7.59 -14.27 2.69
N ALA A 348 8.47 -13.36 3.09
CA ALA A 348 9.56 -12.87 2.24
C ALA A 348 10.47 -14.03 1.80
N GLU A 349 10.79 -14.99 2.69
CA GLU A 349 11.55 -16.20 2.34
C GLU A 349 10.79 -17.08 1.32
N ILE A 350 9.49 -17.29 1.49
CA ILE A 350 8.67 -18.07 0.56
C ILE A 350 8.63 -17.38 -0.82
N LEU A 351 8.38 -16.09 -0.84
CA LEU A 351 8.33 -15.30 -2.08
C LEU A 351 9.68 -15.28 -2.81
N PHE A 352 10.78 -15.17 -2.05
CA PHE A 352 12.13 -15.28 -2.59
C PHE A 352 12.38 -16.65 -3.25
N LYS A 353 11.97 -17.74 -2.60
CA LYS A 353 12.06 -19.10 -3.16
C LYS A 353 11.22 -19.28 -4.43
N PHE A 354 10.08 -18.60 -4.53
CA PHE A 354 9.29 -18.55 -5.77
C PHE A 354 9.95 -17.68 -6.84
N GLY A 355 10.93 -16.87 -6.43
CA GLY A 355 11.75 -16.00 -7.28
C GLY A 355 11.07 -14.70 -7.66
N ILE A 356 10.38 -14.06 -6.73
CA ILE A 356 9.83 -12.72 -6.90
C ILE A 356 10.93 -11.69 -7.20
N ASP A 357 10.63 -10.67 -8.03
CA ASP A 357 11.62 -9.66 -8.41
C ASP A 357 11.75 -8.54 -7.37
N SER A 358 10.66 -8.22 -6.67
CA SER A 358 10.67 -7.19 -5.61
C SER A 358 9.67 -7.47 -4.51
N ILE A 359 9.99 -6.97 -3.31
CA ILE A 359 9.14 -7.02 -2.12
C ILE A 359 8.95 -5.60 -1.63
N SER A 360 7.71 -5.13 -1.56
CA SER A 360 7.36 -3.82 -1.03
C SER A 360 6.79 -3.98 0.38
N ALA A 361 7.48 -3.41 1.35
CA ALA A 361 7.19 -3.54 2.77
C ALA A 361 6.69 -2.22 3.37
N ASN A 362 6.08 -2.29 4.54
CA ASN A 362 5.81 -1.11 5.34
C ASN A 362 7.14 -0.46 5.79
N ILE A 363 7.12 0.83 6.09
CA ILE A 363 8.31 1.63 6.43
C ILE A 363 9.15 0.98 7.54
N ASP A 364 8.49 0.46 8.58
CA ASP A 364 9.11 -0.18 9.74
C ASP A 364 9.68 -1.58 9.46
N ALA A 365 9.33 -2.19 8.34
CA ALA A 365 9.75 -3.54 7.98
C ALA A 365 10.88 -3.59 6.93
N VAL A 366 11.14 -2.50 6.18
CA VAL A 366 12.12 -2.49 5.07
C VAL A 366 13.47 -3.05 5.49
N GLY A 367 14.04 -2.60 6.62
CA GLY A 367 15.34 -3.07 7.11
C GLY A 367 15.36 -4.57 7.42
N LYS A 368 14.31 -5.07 8.10
CA LYS A 368 14.19 -6.50 8.45
C LYS A 368 14.07 -7.39 7.21
N ILE A 369 13.26 -6.96 6.23
CA ILE A 369 13.08 -7.69 4.97
C ILE A 369 14.39 -7.69 4.17
N ARG A 370 15.08 -6.56 4.07
CA ARG A 370 16.38 -6.47 3.38
C ARG A 370 17.41 -7.41 4.00
N LYS A 371 17.54 -7.42 5.32
CA LYS A 371 18.42 -8.32 6.04
C LYS A 371 18.11 -9.78 5.72
N LYS A 372 16.83 -10.18 5.84
CA LYS A 372 16.40 -11.57 5.54
C LYS A 372 16.72 -11.97 4.10
N ILE A 373 16.45 -11.11 3.12
CA ILE A 373 16.73 -11.41 1.71
C ILE A 373 18.25 -11.47 1.46
N SER A 374 19.05 -10.58 2.05
CA SER A 374 20.50 -10.60 1.95
C SER A 374 21.09 -11.93 2.48
N GLU A 375 20.60 -12.42 3.62
CA GLU A 375 21.00 -13.72 4.19
C GLU A 375 20.68 -14.87 3.23
N LEU A 376 19.45 -14.92 2.69
CA LEU A 376 19.01 -15.95 1.75
C LEU A 376 19.79 -15.93 0.42
N GLU A 377 20.15 -14.76 -0.07
CA GLU A 377 20.97 -14.62 -1.28
C GLU A 377 22.43 -15.09 -1.04
N ALA A 378 22.97 -14.85 0.16
CA ALA A 378 24.30 -15.33 0.53
C ALA A 378 24.36 -16.87 0.66
N GLU A 379 23.26 -17.52 1.10
CA GLU A 379 23.17 -18.98 1.18
C GLU A 379 23.09 -19.69 -0.20
N GLN A 380 22.77 -18.95 -1.27
CA GLN A 380 22.66 -19.47 -2.63
C GLN A 380 23.96 -19.34 -3.44
N LEU A 381 24.98 -18.67 -2.89
CA LEU A 381 26.32 -18.51 -3.49
C LEU A 381 27.28 -19.61 -3.04
#